data_f57310ce19a40e954ae43c79cd8b4e98
#
_entry.id   f57310ce19a40e954ae43c79cd8b4e98
#
_cell.length_a   1.000
_cell.length_b   1.000
_cell.length_c   1.000
_cell.angle_alpha   90.00
_cell.angle_beta   90.00
_cell.angle_gamma   90.00
#
_symmetry.space_group_name_H-M   'P 1'
#
loop_
_entity.id
_entity.type
_entity.pdbx_description
1 polymer ?
#
loop_
_entity_poly.entity_id
_entity_poly.type
_entity_poly.pdbx_seq_one_letter_code
_entity_poly.pdbx_strand_id
1 'polypeptide(L)'
;MSYIIKNHYLIKSINELVNSGNDMDPNSVTDFIFELKVSNLLIPGVDNGDELVYETLISDDEMVYMPLFSSEEEFYKHYAKDSEYQPIDNEFDIYAGIAADENIDGIIIDVESLCFEIPMQIIEFAQADFSVSHDDVKTRSVDEIRQVYDNLSNDDLIRFIREKSHEDKFEDLMVELSNADLLNLVVSPKSLDEFAQNGIIGASDVGGFSLCTLEDGESRYGIMFTDKDALLKAIDDDGLNYYAQLTKVSELFDFVLRNDMDGVIINPFTDEFTIPRLEFLSQASGIELILEDASFRNCLDYAFLL
;
A
#
# COMPACT_ATOMS: atom_id res chain seq x y z
N MET A 1 5.59 8.43 14.59
CA MET A 1 4.62 7.39 15.03
C MET A 1 5.20 6.07 14.59
N SER A 2 5.31 5.08 15.47
CA SER A 2 5.67 3.73 15.01
C SER A 2 4.47 3.19 14.25
N TYR A 3 4.70 2.80 13.04
CA TYR A 3 3.72 2.18 12.18
C TYR A 3 3.36 0.81 12.76
N ILE A 4 2.08 0.52 12.96
CA ILE A 4 1.64 -0.77 13.52
C ILE A 4 1.19 -1.63 12.34
N ILE A 5 2.01 -2.60 11.96
CA ILE A 5 1.66 -3.62 10.96
C ILE A 5 0.58 -4.54 11.55
N LYS A 6 -0.51 -4.76 10.84
CA LYS A 6 -1.63 -5.61 11.29
C LYS A 6 -2.07 -6.66 10.28
N ASN A 7 -1.97 -6.40 8.97
CA ASN A 7 -2.37 -7.30 7.88
C ASN A 7 -3.76 -7.94 8.07
N HIS A 8 -4.74 -7.14 8.50
CA HIS A 8 -6.08 -7.63 8.82
C HIS A 8 -6.75 -8.34 7.64
N TYR A 9 -6.61 -7.79 6.42
CA TYR A 9 -7.21 -8.37 5.22
C TYR A 9 -6.54 -9.67 4.79
N LEU A 10 -5.20 -9.78 4.92
CA LEU A 10 -4.49 -11.04 4.70
C LEU A 10 -5.00 -12.11 5.66
N ILE A 11 -5.06 -11.82 6.96
CA ILE A 11 -5.55 -12.78 7.96
C ILE A 11 -7.02 -13.17 7.69
N LYS A 12 -7.85 -12.22 7.26
CA LYS A 12 -9.22 -12.51 6.86
C LYS A 12 -9.28 -13.47 5.67
N SER A 13 -8.52 -13.22 4.60
CA SER A 13 -8.49 -14.07 3.39
C SER A 13 -7.98 -15.48 3.71
N ILE A 14 -6.94 -15.62 4.54
CA ILE A 14 -6.46 -16.91 5.03
C ILE A 14 -7.56 -17.68 5.79
N ASN A 15 -8.27 -17.01 6.70
CA ASN A 15 -9.35 -17.65 7.45
C ASN A 15 -10.50 -18.10 6.54
N GLU A 16 -10.82 -17.35 5.49
CA GLU A 16 -11.82 -17.73 4.48
C GLU A 16 -11.39 -18.98 3.72
N LEU A 17 -10.12 -19.08 3.31
CA LEU A 17 -9.56 -20.28 2.67
C LEU A 17 -9.61 -21.51 3.60
N VAL A 18 -9.16 -21.37 4.84
CA VAL A 18 -9.16 -22.46 5.82
C VAL A 18 -10.58 -22.95 6.10
N ASN A 19 -11.56 -22.05 6.21
CA ASN A 19 -12.95 -22.39 6.50
C ASN A 19 -13.71 -22.98 5.29
N SER A 20 -13.30 -22.66 4.06
CA SER A 20 -13.92 -23.20 2.83
C SER A 20 -13.59 -24.68 2.58
N GLY A 21 -12.49 -25.17 3.13
CA GLY A 21 -12.08 -26.56 3.00
C GLY A 21 -11.92 -27.02 1.55
N ASN A 22 -12.66 -28.08 1.15
CA ASN A 22 -12.57 -28.65 -0.22
C ASN A 22 -13.41 -27.87 -1.27
N ASP A 23 -14.27 -26.94 -0.84
CA ASP A 23 -15.14 -26.15 -1.71
C ASP A 23 -14.56 -24.73 -1.90
N MET A 24 -13.25 -24.62 -2.18
CA MET A 24 -12.59 -23.34 -2.42
C MET A 24 -13.17 -22.64 -3.64
N ASP A 25 -13.69 -21.42 -3.43
CA ASP A 25 -14.04 -20.50 -4.51
C ASP A 25 -12.73 -19.98 -5.15
N PRO A 26 -12.59 -20.07 -6.48
CA PRO A 26 -11.43 -19.50 -7.17
C PRO A 26 -11.17 -18.03 -6.83
N ASN A 27 -12.21 -17.24 -6.59
CA ASN A 27 -12.07 -15.84 -6.19
C ASN A 27 -11.35 -15.70 -4.83
N SER A 28 -11.69 -16.54 -3.85
CA SER A 28 -11.02 -16.51 -2.54
C SER A 28 -9.52 -16.79 -2.62
N VAL A 29 -9.09 -17.64 -3.57
CA VAL A 29 -7.66 -17.90 -3.81
C VAL A 29 -7.00 -16.68 -4.43
N THR A 30 -7.65 -16.04 -5.38
CA THR A 30 -7.16 -14.80 -6.02
C THR A 30 -7.04 -13.68 -5.00
N ASP A 31 -8.06 -13.48 -4.17
CA ASP A 31 -8.07 -12.48 -3.10
C ASP A 31 -6.92 -12.73 -2.10
N PHE A 32 -6.72 -13.98 -1.70
CA PHE A 32 -5.60 -14.34 -0.81
C PHE A 32 -4.23 -14.02 -1.44
N ILE A 33 -4.00 -14.42 -2.69
CA ILE A 33 -2.73 -14.17 -3.38
C ILE A 33 -2.47 -12.68 -3.50
N PHE A 34 -3.51 -11.91 -3.80
CA PHE A 34 -3.41 -10.47 -3.88
C PHE A 34 -3.08 -9.84 -2.51
N GLU A 35 -3.84 -10.21 -1.45
CA GLU A 35 -3.60 -9.71 -0.09
C GLU A 35 -2.21 -10.11 0.42
N LEU A 36 -1.73 -11.31 0.10
CA LEU A 36 -0.37 -11.75 0.40
C LEU A 36 0.66 -10.83 -0.25
N LYS A 37 0.48 -10.52 -1.53
CA LYS A 37 1.42 -9.72 -2.30
C LYS A 37 1.52 -8.27 -1.82
N VAL A 38 0.41 -7.66 -1.41
CA VAL A 38 0.39 -6.27 -0.93
C VAL A 38 0.72 -6.15 0.56
N SER A 39 0.89 -7.27 1.27
CA SER A 39 1.16 -7.28 2.71
C SER A 39 2.59 -6.86 3.04
N ASN A 40 2.75 -6.12 4.15
CA ASN A 40 4.02 -5.95 4.84
C ASN A 40 4.08 -6.93 5.99
N LEU A 41 5.01 -7.88 5.94
CA LEU A 41 5.15 -8.92 6.94
C LEU A 41 6.43 -8.72 7.76
N LEU A 42 6.52 -9.37 8.91
CA LEU A 42 7.67 -9.31 9.78
C LEU A 42 8.45 -10.62 9.71
N ILE A 43 9.77 -10.53 9.47
CA ILE A 43 10.69 -11.66 9.57
C ILE A 43 11.49 -11.58 10.87
N PRO A 44 11.76 -12.71 11.56
CA PRO A 44 12.68 -12.72 12.68
C PRO A 44 14.12 -12.56 12.19
N GLY A 45 14.66 -11.37 12.35
CA GLY A 45 15.99 -11.05 11.85
C GLY A 45 16.91 -10.45 12.88
N VAL A 46 18.22 -10.62 12.64
CA VAL A 46 19.30 -9.94 13.36
C VAL A 46 19.95 -8.99 12.36
N ASP A 47 19.90 -7.69 12.65
CA ASP A 47 20.58 -6.68 11.86
C ASP A 47 22.07 -6.63 12.23
N ASN A 48 22.90 -7.17 11.37
CA ASN A 48 24.36 -7.15 11.49
C ASN A 48 25.02 -6.03 10.64
N GLY A 49 24.23 -5.09 10.12
CA GLY A 49 24.67 -3.90 9.39
C GLY A 49 24.86 -4.11 7.88
N ASP A 50 25.48 -5.20 7.45
CA ASP A 50 25.71 -5.50 6.03
C ASP A 50 24.91 -6.72 5.52
N GLU A 51 24.42 -7.57 6.44
CA GLU A 51 23.68 -8.79 6.11
C GLU A 51 22.50 -8.97 7.08
N LEU A 52 21.34 -9.31 6.53
CA LEU A 52 20.19 -9.76 7.30
C LEU A 52 20.37 -11.25 7.60
N VAL A 53 20.55 -11.60 8.88
CA VAL A 53 20.49 -12.99 9.33
C VAL A 53 19.08 -13.24 9.86
N TYR A 54 18.38 -14.23 9.31
CA TYR A 54 17.04 -14.59 9.74
C TYR A 54 16.95 -16.06 10.14
N GLU A 55 15.93 -16.39 10.90
CA GLU A 55 15.67 -17.77 11.35
C GLU A 55 14.82 -18.52 10.30
N THR A 56 15.09 -19.81 10.14
CA THR A 56 14.24 -20.73 9.40
C THR A 56 13.74 -21.84 10.32
N LEU A 57 12.57 -22.36 10.03
CA LEU A 57 11.96 -23.50 10.75
C LEU A 57 12.11 -24.76 9.91
N ILE A 58 12.39 -25.88 10.60
CA ILE A 58 12.46 -27.19 9.97
C ILE A 58 11.31 -28.05 10.50
N SER A 59 10.46 -28.53 9.59
CA SER A 59 9.35 -29.43 9.94
C SER A 59 9.84 -30.87 10.23
N ASP A 60 8.93 -31.68 10.75
CA ASP A 60 9.21 -33.11 11.00
C ASP A 60 9.57 -33.88 9.72
N ASP A 61 9.11 -33.42 8.56
CA ASP A 61 9.40 -33.97 7.23
C ASP A 61 10.66 -33.39 6.58
N GLU A 62 11.49 -32.70 7.35
CA GLU A 62 12.73 -32.06 6.92
C GLU A 62 12.54 -30.90 5.91
N MET A 63 11.31 -30.36 5.76
CA MET A 63 11.04 -29.19 4.94
C MET A 63 11.48 -27.92 5.67
N VAL A 64 12.05 -26.98 4.93
CA VAL A 64 12.57 -25.71 5.45
C VAL A 64 11.59 -24.59 5.16
N TYR A 65 11.12 -23.90 6.19
CA TYR A 65 10.17 -22.82 6.07
C TYR A 65 10.75 -21.49 6.58
N MET A 66 10.35 -20.40 5.93
CA MET A 66 10.58 -19.05 6.40
C MET A 66 9.38 -18.63 7.26
N PRO A 67 9.57 -18.36 8.58
CA PRO A 67 8.49 -17.84 9.42
C PRO A 67 8.30 -16.36 9.15
N LEU A 68 7.06 -15.96 8.85
CA LEU A 68 6.64 -14.57 8.73
C LEU A 68 5.48 -14.29 9.68
N PHE A 69 5.39 -13.06 10.17
CA PHE A 69 4.39 -12.66 11.14
C PHE A 69 3.57 -11.49 10.62
N SER A 70 2.26 -11.58 10.79
CA SER A 70 1.30 -10.57 10.35
C SER A 70 1.33 -9.30 11.20
N SER A 71 1.88 -9.37 12.41
CA SER A 71 1.98 -8.24 13.35
C SER A 71 3.07 -8.44 14.38
N GLU A 72 3.47 -7.37 15.07
CA GLU A 72 4.37 -7.46 16.24
C GLU A 72 3.77 -8.32 17.37
N GLU A 73 2.44 -8.31 17.53
CA GLU A 73 1.77 -9.14 18.54
C GLU A 73 2.00 -10.63 18.25
N GLU A 74 1.81 -11.05 17.01
CA GLU A 74 2.05 -12.43 16.58
C GLU A 74 3.54 -12.80 16.69
N PHE A 75 4.44 -11.88 16.30
CA PHE A 75 5.87 -12.07 16.46
C PHE A 75 6.25 -12.35 17.92
N TYR A 76 5.79 -11.53 18.86
CA TYR A 76 6.14 -11.66 20.28
C TYR A 76 5.37 -12.80 21.02
N LYS A 77 4.47 -13.52 20.35
CA LYS A 77 3.96 -14.81 20.86
C LYS A 77 5.02 -15.90 20.72
N HIS A 78 5.82 -15.83 19.65
CA HIS A 78 6.86 -16.82 19.35
C HIS A 78 8.22 -16.43 19.94
N TYR A 79 8.62 -15.18 19.81
CA TYR A 79 9.91 -14.65 20.30
C TYR A 79 9.74 -13.82 21.57
N ALA A 80 10.65 -14.05 22.53
CA ALA A 80 10.71 -13.17 23.70
C ALA A 80 11.21 -11.78 23.31
N LYS A 81 10.73 -10.72 24.00
CA LYS A 81 11.13 -9.32 23.70
C LYS A 81 12.63 -9.02 23.89
N ASP A 82 13.33 -9.87 24.63
CA ASP A 82 14.78 -9.83 24.84
C ASP A 82 15.54 -10.85 23.98
N SER A 83 14.88 -11.45 22.99
CA SER A 83 15.52 -12.28 21.98
C SER A 83 16.52 -11.48 21.15
N GLU A 84 17.52 -12.16 20.59
CA GLU A 84 18.41 -11.59 19.59
C GLU A 84 17.68 -11.29 18.28
N TYR A 85 16.62 -12.05 17.97
CA TYR A 85 15.76 -11.79 16.82
C TYR A 85 14.80 -10.64 17.10
N GLN A 86 14.76 -9.71 16.15
CA GLN A 86 13.85 -8.57 16.16
C GLN A 86 12.93 -8.61 14.96
N PRO A 87 11.70 -8.05 15.05
CA PRO A 87 10.81 -7.97 13.91
C PRO A 87 11.36 -6.99 12.87
N ILE A 88 11.67 -7.49 11.68
CA ILE A 88 12.10 -6.67 10.53
C ILE A 88 10.98 -6.73 9.51
N ASP A 89 10.44 -5.57 9.14
CA ASP A 89 9.35 -5.44 8.17
C ASP A 89 9.88 -5.29 6.74
N ASN A 90 9.20 -5.98 5.82
CA ASN A 90 9.40 -5.84 4.39
C ASN A 90 8.15 -6.25 3.61
N GLU A 91 8.16 -5.87 2.34
CA GLU A 91 7.18 -6.30 1.36
C GLU A 91 7.33 -7.80 1.04
N PHE A 92 6.22 -8.46 0.76
CA PHE A 92 6.20 -9.90 0.44
C PHE A 92 7.17 -10.28 -0.69
N ASP A 93 7.29 -9.47 -1.75
CA ASP A 93 8.17 -9.77 -2.89
C ASP A 93 9.64 -9.92 -2.49
N ILE A 94 10.09 -9.20 -1.45
CA ILE A 94 11.47 -9.34 -0.93
C ILE A 94 11.63 -10.72 -0.26
N TYR A 95 10.67 -11.13 0.56
CA TYR A 95 10.71 -12.44 1.22
C TYR A 95 10.60 -13.60 0.23
N ALA A 96 9.75 -13.44 -0.79
CA ALA A 96 9.62 -14.41 -1.87
C ALA A 96 10.93 -14.57 -2.66
N GLY A 97 11.65 -13.47 -2.92
CA GLY A 97 12.97 -13.50 -3.53
C GLY A 97 14.01 -14.22 -2.66
N ILE A 98 14.06 -13.92 -1.36
CA ILE A 98 14.96 -14.60 -0.40
C ILE A 98 14.63 -16.10 -0.35
N ALA A 99 13.34 -16.46 -0.25
CA ALA A 99 12.93 -17.87 -0.20
C ALA A 99 13.35 -18.66 -1.44
N ALA A 100 13.26 -18.06 -2.62
CA ALA A 100 13.71 -18.67 -3.87
C ALA A 100 15.23 -18.84 -3.94
N ASP A 101 16.00 -17.84 -3.53
CA ASP A 101 17.47 -17.85 -3.59
C ASP A 101 18.08 -18.85 -2.59
N GLU A 102 17.47 -19.01 -1.41
CA GLU A 102 17.95 -19.91 -0.33
C GLU A 102 17.38 -21.32 -0.41
N ASN A 103 16.60 -21.65 -1.44
CA ASN A 103 15.93 -22.95 -1.63
C ASN A 103 15.06 -23.35 -0.43
N ILE A 104 14.26 -22.41 0.07
CA ILE A 104 13.27 -22.61 1.11
C ILE A 104 12.04 -23.30 0.51
N ASP A 105 11.45 -24.25 1.22
CA ASP A 105 10.31 -25.05 0.71
C ASP A 105 8.98 -24.31 0.78
N GLY A 106 8.88 -23.28 1.62
CA GLY A 106 7.69 -22.44 1.77
C GLY A 106 7.80 -21.40 2.87
N ILE A 107 6.69 -20.71 3.08
CA ILE A 107 6.53 -19.69 4.12
C ILE A 107 5.47 -20.17 5.12
N ILE A 108 5.64 -19.88 6.41
CA ILE A 108 4.62 -20.09 7.45
C ILE A 108 4.21 -18.72 8.00
N ILE A 109 2.92 -18.42 7.96
CA ILE A 109 2.36 -17.20 8.56
C ILE A 109 1.87 -17.51 9.98
N ASP A 110 2.30 -16.68 10.96
CA ASP A 110 1.88 -16.70 12.36
C ASP A 110 1.98 -18.09 13.02
N VAL A 111 3.19 -18.55 13.23
CA VAL A 111 3.57 -19.90 13.68
C VAL A 111 2.76 -20.40 14.88
N GLU A 112 2.50 -19.55 15.89
CA GLU A 112 1.85 -19.96 17.15
C GLU A 112 0.31 -19.91 17.11
N SER A 113 -0.28 -19.14 16.19
CA SER A 113 -1.73 -18.91 16.16
C SER A 113 -2.39 -19.49 14.92
N LEU A 114 -1.97 -19.06 13.75
CA LEU A 114 -2.55 -19.45 12.47
C LEU A 114 -1.87 -20.68 11.88
N CYS A 115 -0.54 -20.75 11.97
CA CYS A 115 0.32 -21.78 11.43
C CYS A 115 -0.03 -22.11 9.96
N PHE A 116 -0.18 -21.06 9.14
CA PHE A 116 -0.62 -21.20 7.75
C PHE A 116 0.57 -21.39 6.83
N GLU A 117 0.69 -22.59 6.24
CA GLU A 117 1.79 -22.95 5.34
C GLU A 117 1.46 -22.54 3.90
N ILE A 118 2.39 -21.83 3.27
CA ILE A 118 2.33 -21.41 1.86
C ILE A 118 3.49 -22.10 1.15
N PRO A 119 3.22 -23.13 0.33
CA PRO A 119 4.28 -23.82 -0.41
C PRO A 119 4.89 -22.95 -1.49
N MET A 120 6.16 -23.19 -1.83
CA MET A 120 6.94 -22.39 -2.77
C MET A 120 6.25 -22.20 -4.13
N GLN A 121 5.48 -23.19 -4.60
CA GLN A 121 4.73 -23.10 -5.85
C GLN A 121 3.68 -21.98 -5.86
N ILE A 122 3.05 -21.70 -4.70
CA ILE A 122 2.09 -20.60 -4.56
C ILE A 122 2.83 -19.26 -4.52
N ILE A 123 4.00 -19.21 -3.89
CA ILE A 123 4.84 -18.02 -3.82
C ILE A 123 5.34 -17.64 -5.22
N GLU A 124 5.86 -18.61 -5.97
CA GLU A 124 6.29 -18.44 -7.37
C GLU A 124 5.14 -17.98 -8.27
N PHE A 125 3.95 -18.54 -8.09
CA PHE A 125 2.76 -18.11 -8.82
C PHE A 125 2.40 -16.67 -8.51
N ALA A 126 2.38 -16.29 -7.23
CA ALA A 126 2.10 -14.91 -6.82
C ALA A 126 3.12 -13.91 -7.39
N GLN A 127 4.40 -14.29 -7.50
CA GLN A 127 5.41 -13.48 -8.14
C GLN A 127 5.23 -13.35 -9.67
N ALA A 128 4.92 -14.46 -10.34
CA ALA A 128 4.87 -14.52 -11.80
C ALA A 128 3.69 -13.72 -12.39
N ASP A 129 2.51 -13.82 -11.76
CA ASP A 129 1.28 -13.22 -12.31
C ASP A 129 1.19 -11.70 -12.10
N PHE A 130 1.99 -11.14 -11.18
CA PHE A 130 1.92 -9.73 -10.80
C PHE A 130 3.26 -8.99 -10.95
N SER A 131 4.26 -9.59 -11.55
CA SER A 131 5.54 -8.92 -11.79
C SER A 131 5.40 -7.89 -12.90
N VAL A 132 5.40 -6.61 -12.54
CA VAL A 132 5.57 -5.52 -13.50
C VAL A 132 7.05 -5.35 -13.77
N SER A 133 7.45 -5.41 -15.05
CA SER A 133 8.80 -5.06 -15.44
C SER A 133 9.07 -3.59 -15.10
N HIS A 134 9.98 -3.35 -14.15
CA HIS A 134 10.39 -2.00 -13.75
C HIS A 134 11.26 -1.28 -14.81
N ASP A 135 11.51 -1.90 -15.96
CA ASP A 135 12.45 -1.37 -16.97
C ASP A 135 11.91 -0.14 -17.73
N ASP A 136 10.60 0.14 -17.65
CA ASP A 136 9.94 1.25 -18.37
C ASP A 136 9.44 2.39 -17.45
N VAL A 137 9.88 2.45 -16.18
CA VAL A 137 9.47 3.49 -15.24
C VAL A 137 9.89 4.86 -15.72
N LYS A 138 8.96 5.65 -16.22
CA LYS A 138 9.16 7.06 -16.57
C LYS A 138 9.10 7.91 -15.31
N THR A 139 10.24 8.44 -14.92
CA THR A 139 10.32 9.41 -13.83
C THR A 139 10.06 10.81 -14.38
N ARG A 140 9.11 11.55 -13.77
CA ARG A 140 8.93 12.97 -14.07
C ARG A 140 10.06 13.78 -13.42
N SER A 141 10.60 14.72 -14.14
CA SER A 141 11.50 15.73 -13.55
C SER A 141 10.73 16.68 -12.62
N VAL A 142 11.43 17.33 -11.70
CA VAL A 142 10.84 18.34 -10.79
C VAL A 142 10.10 19.44 -11.53
N ASP A 143 10.61 19.86 -12.69
CA ASP A 143 9.98 20.89 -13.52
C ASP A 143 8.68 20.39 -14.16
N GLU A 144 8.62 19.13 -14.61
CA GLU A 144 7.40 18.51 -15.12
C GLU A 144 6.35 18.35 -14.01
N ILE A 145 6.75 17.85 -12.82
CA ILE A 145 5.86 17.73 -11.66
C ILE A 145 5.27 19.11 -11.31
N ARG A 146 6.10 20.14 -11.27
CA ARG A 146 5.63 21.53 -11.05
C ARG A 146 4.65 21.98 -12.10
N GLN A 147 4.96 21.77 -13.38
CA GLN A 147 4.08 22.16 -14.48
C GLN A 147 2.71 21.48 -14.37
N VAL A 148 2.67 20.22 -14.01
CA VAL A 148 1.40 19.49 -13.77
C VAL A 148 0.67 20.09 -12.58
N TYR A 149 1.35 20.28 -11.44
CA TYR A 149 0.76 20.87 -10.24
C TYR A 149 0.17 22.28 -10.47
N ASP A 150 0.89 23.13 -11.22
CA ASP A 150 0.45 24.52 -11.48
C ASP A 150 -0.75 24.59 -12.43
N ASN A 151 -0.91 23.61 -13.33
CA ASN A 151 -1.98 23.53 -14.32
C ASN A 151 -3.00 22.42 -14.03
N LEU A 152 -3.03 21.89 -12.81
CA LEU A 152 -3.90 20.78 -12.45
C LEU A 152 -5.36 21.11 -12.72
N SER A 153 -6.01 20.30 -13.55
CA SER A 153 -7.44 20.33 -13.83
C SER A 153 -7.93 18.90 -14.12
N ASN A 154 -8.96 18.48 -13.39
CA ASN A 154 -9.61 17.20 -13.54
C ASN A 154 -11.12 17.38 -13.82
N ASP A 155 -11.46 18.32 -14.71
CA ASP A 155 -12.86 18.71 -14.97
C ASP A 155 -13.74 17.53 -15.42
N ASP A 156 -13.19 16.59 -16.21
CA ASP A 156 -13.91 15.41 -16.66
C ASP A 156 -14.17 14.43 -15.51
N LEU A 157 -13.18 14.17 -14.67
CA LEU A 157 -13.33 13.34 -13.46
C LEU A 157 -14.32 13.97 -12.47
N ILE A 158 -14.23 15.30 -12.23
CA ILE A 158 -15.16 16.03 -11.36
C ILE A 158 -16.59 15.93 -11.88
N ARG A 159 -16.77 16.10 -13.20
CA ARG A 159 -18.09 15.93 -13.84
C ARG A 159 -18.60 14.50 -13.65
N PHE A 160 -17.75 13.50 -13.86
CA PHE A 160 -18.10 12.10 -13.65
C PHE A 160 -18.55 11.83 -12.21
N ILE A 161 -17.80 12.28 -11.22
CA ILE A 161 -18.13 12.13 -9.78
C ILE A 161 -19.49 12.76 -9.44
N ARG A 162 -19.83 13.91 -10.04
CA ARG A 162 -21.12 14.61 -9.83
C ARG A 162 -22.31 13.95 -10.50
N GLU A 163 -22.10 13.20 -11.56
CA GLU A 163 -23.14 12.44 -12.26
C GLU A 163 -23.50 11.20 -11.46
N LYS A 164 -24.57 11.22 -10.67
CA LYS A 164 -24.97 10.23 -9.64
C LYS A 164 -25.35 8.81 -10.13
N SER A 165 -24.94 8.35 -11.31
CA SER A 165 -25.29 7.02 -11.84
C SER A 165 -24.04 6.15 -12.01
N HIS A 166 -23.37 5.80 -10.89
CA HIS A 166 -22.05 5.17 -10.94
C HIS A 166 -22.07 3.63 -10.95
N GLU A 167 -23.15 2.99 -10.49
CA GLU A 167 -23.21 1.53 -10.31
C GLU A 167 -22.92 0.72 -11.58
N ASP A 168 -23.23 1.27 -12.77
CA ASP A 168 -22.98 0.60 -14.06
C ASP A 168 -21.74 1.14 -14.81
N LYS A 169 -20.91 2.00 -14.19
CA LYS A 169 -19.82 2.73 -14.87
C LYS A 169 -18.48 2.70 -14.12
N PHE A 170 -18.23 1.67 -13.34
CA PHE A 170 -16.99 1.58 -12.58
C PHE A 170 -15.76 1.55 -13.51
N GLU A 171 -15.83 0.83 -14.64
CA GLU A 171 -14.74 0.78 -15.63
C GLU A 171 -14.45 2.18 -16.21
N ASP A 172 -15.49 2.95 -16.55
CA ASP A 172 -15.34 4.32 -17.05
C ASP A 172 -14.67 5.21 -15.99
N LEU A 173 -15.04 5.05 -14.70
CA LEU A 173 -14.42 5.76 -13.58
C LEU A 173 -12.92 5.41 -13.47
N MET A 174 -12.58 4.12 -13.57
CA MET A 174 -11.18 3.68 -13.47
C MET A 174 -10.34 4.25 -14.62
N VAL A 175 -10.89 4.37 -15.82
CA VAL A 175 -10.21 5.02 -16.96
C VAL A 175 -9.97 6.51 -16.69
N GLU A 176 -10.96 7.24 -16.18
CA GLU A 176 -10.79 8.65 -15.82
C GLU A 176 -9.77 8.85 -14.67
N LEU A 177 -9.82 7.97 -13.66
CA LEU A 177 -8.87 8.00 -12.54
C LEU A 177 -7.45 7.70 -12.97
N SER A 178 -7.23 6.72 -13.87
CA SER A 178 -5.90 6.37 -14.35
C SER A 178 -5.23 7.50 -15.12
N ASN A 179 -6.03 8.30 -15.84
CA ASN A 179 -5.55 9.46 -16.59
C ASN A 179 -5.31 10.68 -15.70
N ALA A 180 -6.01 10.79 -14.56
CA ALA A 180 -5.93 11.94 -13.68
C ALA A 180 -4.60 12.03 -12.94
N ASP A 181 -4.06 13.24 -12.80
CA ASP A 181 -3.13 13.59 -11.75
C ASP A 181 -3.95 14.16 -10.58
N LEU A 182 -3.73 13.66 -9.36
CA LEU A 182 -4.52 14.00 -8.18
C LEU A 182 -3.62 14.59 -7.09
N LEU A 183 -4.20 15.08 -6.01
CA LEU A 183 -3.46 15.59 -4.88
C LEU A 183 -3.73 14.75 -3.63
N ASN A 184 -2.67 14.47 -2.90
CA ASN A 184 -2.73 14.03 -1.50
C ASN A 184 -2.48 15.22 -0.58
N LEU A 185 -2.93 15.11 0.65
CA LEU A 185 -2.60 16.05 1.72
C LEU A 185 -1.52 15.42 2.61
N VAL A 186 -0.42 16.16 2.77
CA VAL A 186 0.70 15.82 3.65
C VAL A 186 0.62 16.66 4.90
N VAL A 187 0.87 16.07 6.06
CA VAL A 187 0.86 16.75 7.35
C VAL A 187 2.20 16.66 8.05
N SER A 188 2.59 17.74 8.71
CA SER A 188 3.76 17.77 9.57
C SER A 188 3.51 18.59 10.84
N PRO A 189 3.92 18.10 12.03
CA PRO A 189 3.86 18.88 13.27
C PRO A 189 4.86 20.04 13.30
N LYS A 190 5.85 20.06 12.41
CA LYS A 190 6.84 21.14 12.26
C LYS A 190 6.74 21.72 10.86
N SER A 191 6.99 23.03 10.73
CA SER A 191 7.11 23.63 9.40
C SER A 191 8.28 23.00 8.63
N LEU A 192 8.00 22.64 7.38
CA LEU A 192 8.98 22.15 6.42
C LEU A 192 9.41 23.25 5.42
N ASP A 193 8.94 24.48 5.59
CA ASP A 193 9.14 25.60 4.66
C ASP A 193 10.62 25.94 4.44
N GLU A 194 11.46 25.72 5.46
CA GLU A 194 12.91 25.95 5.37
C GLU A 194 13.63 25.01 4.38
N PHE A 195 13.03 23.85 4.09
CA PHE A 195 13.53 22.89 3.10
C PHE A 195 13.03 23.16 1.69
N ALA A 196 12.07 24.10 1.54
CA ALA A 196 11.46 24.36 0.24
C ALA A 196 12.43 25.11 -0.70
N GLN A 197 12.67 24.51 -1.86
CA GLN A 197 13.38 25.14 -2.97
C GLN A 197 12.36 25.56 -4.04
N ASN A 198 12.18 26.85 -4.22
CA ASN A 198 11.17 27.39 -5.11
C ASN A 198 9.73 26.88 -4.83
N GLY A 199 9.38 26.63 -3.58
CA GLY A 199 8.04 26.15 -3.18
C GLY A 199 7.83 24.64 -3.28
N ILE A 200 8.90 23.86 -3.53
CA ILE A 200 8.89 22.39 -3.56
C ILE A 200 9.81 21.85 -2.47
N ILE A 201 9.38 20.81 -1.78
CA ILE A 201 10.12 20.11 -0.74
C ILE A 201 10.37 18.68 -1.21
N GLY A 202 11.62 18.21 -1.18
CA GLY A 202 11.97 16.83 -1.48
C GLY A 202 11.78 15.93 -0.26
N ALA A 203 11.26 14.72 -0.44
CA ALA A 203 11.11 13.74 0.63
C ALA A 203 12.45 13.40 1.28
N SER A 204 13.51 13.29 0.50
CA SER A 204 14.88 13.05 0.97
C SER A 204 15.41 14.14 1.91
N ASP A 205 14.92 15.38 1.79
CA ASP A 205 15.38 16.52 2.58
C ASP A 205 14.76 16.50 3.99
N VAL A 206 13.62 15.83 4.17
CA VAL A 206 12.81 15.83 5.40
C VAL A 206 12.63 14.44 6.01
N GLY A 207 13.19 13.40 5.39
CA GLY A 207 13.09 12.01 5.89
C GLY A 207 11.73 11.36 5.59
N GLY A 208 11.05 11.82 4.54
CA GLY A 208 9.74 11.31 4.09
C GLY A 208 8.57 12.21 4.51
N PHE A 209 7.41 11.90 3.97
CA PHE A 209 6.16 12.62 4.24
C PHE A 209 5.15 11.74 4.98
N SER A 210 4.29 12.35 5.79
CA SER A 210 3.15 11.69 6.41
C SER A 210 1.87 12.06 5.67
N LEU A 211 1.24 11.10 5.00
CA LEU A 211 -0.03 11.31 4.33
C LEU A 211 -1.17 11.45 5.34
N CYS A 212 -2.09 12.35 5.05
CA CYS A 212 -3.34 12.44 5.79
C CYS A 212 -4.27 11.29 5.41
N THR A 213 -4.94 10.74 6.40
CA THR A 213 -5.97 9.71 6.25
C THR A 213 -7.23 10.16 6.95
N LEU A 214 -8.38 9.65 6.53
CA LEU A 214 -9.67 9.90 7.17
C LEU A 214 -10.09 8.66 7.94
N GLU A 215 -10.52 8.85 9.19
CA GLU A 215 -11.12 7.81 10.03
C GLU A 215 -12.63 8.03 10.12
N ASP A 216 -13.42 7.00 9.84
CA ASP A 216 -14.87 6.98 10.02
C ASP A 216 -15.27 5.73 10.83
N GLY A 217 -15.45 5.91 12.11
CA GLY A 217 -15.69 4.81 13.05
C GLY A 217 -14.46 3.92 13.19
N GLU A 218 -14.56 2.68 12.74
CA GLU A 218 -13.47 1.70 12.72
C GLU A 218 -12.74 1.66 11.37
N SER A 219 -13.31 2.30 10.35
CA SER A 219 -12.77 2.33 9.00
C SER A 219 -11.76 3.46 8.81
N ARG A 220 -10.72 3.19 7.99
CA ARG A 220 -9.67 4.14 7.66
C ARG A 220 -9.45 4.21 6.16
N TYR A 221 -9.43 5.43 5.63
CA TYR A 221 -9.35 5.69 4.19
C TYR A 221 -8.15 6.57 3.85
N GLY A 222 -7.52 6.28 2.69
CA GLY A 222 -6.69 7.25 2.01
C GLY A 222 -7.54 8.37 1.42
N ILE A 223 -7.01 9.58 1.37
CA ILE A 223 -7.73 10.74 0.81
C ILE A 223 -7.01 11.34 -0.38
N MET A 224 -7.79 11.69 -1.41
CA MET A 224 -7.31 12.36 -2.63
C MET A 224 -8.19 13.55 -2.97
N PHE A 225 -7.62 14.47 -3.74
CA PHE A 225 -8.32 15.66 -4.20
C PHE A 225 -8.13 15.86 -5.70
N THR A 226 -9.20 16.20 -6.39
CA THR A 226 -9.19 16.47 -7.83
C THR A 226 -8.55 17.79 -8.19
N ASP A 227 -8.54 18.74 -7.26
CA ASP A 227 -8.03 20.09 -7.45
C ASP A 227 -7.61 20.72 -6.11
N LYS A 228 -6.93 21.88 -6.22
CA LYS A 228 -6.44 22.65 -5.06
C LYS A 228 -7.57 23.21 -4.20
N ASP A 229 -8.70 23.58 -4.79
CA ASP A 229 -9.82 24.17 -4.05
C ASP A 229 -10.49 23.12 -3.15
N ALA A 230 -10.60 21.88 -3.64
CA ALA A 230 -11.08 20.76 -2.84
C ALA A 230 -10.11 20.43 -1.69
N LEU A 231 -8.81 20.40 -1.97
CA LEU A 231 -7.77 20.16 -0.97
C LEU A 231 -7.77 21.22 0.13
N LEU A 232 -7.81 22.51 -0.24
CA LEU A 232 -7.77 23.61 0.74
C LEU A 232 -8.98 23.62 1.69
N LYS A 233 -10.11 23.04 1.30
CA LYS A 233 -11.29 22.89 2.17
C LYS A 233 -11.15 21.80 3.22
N ALA A 234 -10.20 20.89 3.04
CA ALA A 234 -9.91 19.81 3.98
C ALA A 234 -8.90 20.20 5.06
N ILE A 235 -8.32 21.39 5.00
CA ILE A 235 -7.34 21.87 5.97
C ILE A 235 -8.04 22.45 7.19
N ASP A 236 -7.70 21.94 8.35
CA ASP A 236 -8.18 22.40 9.65
C ASP A 236 -7.21 23.39 10.32
N ASP A 237 -7.72 24.26 11.17
CA ASP A 237 -6.93 25.16 12.03
C ASP A 237 -6.57 24.44 13.34
N ASP A 238 -5.81 23.35 13.22
CA ASP A 238 -5.39 22.48 14.35
C ASP A 238 -3.93 22.73 14.79
N GLY A 239 -3.26 23.69 14.14
CA GLY A 239 -1.86 24.05 14.41
C GLY A 239 -0.83 23.12 13.76
N LEU A 240 -1.25 22.23 12.86
CA LEU A 240 -0.38 21.44 12.01
C LEU A 240 -0.01 22.19 10.73
N ASN A 241 1.04 21.76 10.07
CA ASN A 241 1.45 22.32 8.78
C ASN A 241 1.06 21.34 7.68
N TYR A 242 0.39 21.84 6.66
CA TYR A 242 -0.13 21.05 5.56
C TYR A 242 0.55 21.42 4.24
N TYR A 243 0.76 20.40 3.42
CA TYR A 243 1.41 20.50 2.11
C TYR A 243 0.64 19.66 1.10
N ALA A 244 0.64 20.08 -0.17
CA ALA A 244 0.07 19.28 -1.24
C ALA A 244 1.13 18.36 -1.85
N GLN A 245 0.74 17.15 -2.21
CA GLN A 245 1.57 16.21 -2.93
C GLN A 245 0.82 15.74 -4.18
N LEU A 246 1.48 15.80 -5.34
CA LEU A 246 0.94 15.24 -6.57
C LEU A 246 0.98 13.71 -6.49
N THR A 247 -0.05 13.02 -6.96
CA THR A 247 -0.14 11.56 -6.93
C THR A 247 -0.96 11.03 -8.10
N LYS A 248 -0.80 9.73 -8.35
CA LYS A 248 -1.69 8.93 -9.18
C LYS A 248 -2.58 8.07 -8.29
N VAL A 249 -3.72 7.65 -8.83
CA VAL A 249 -4.62 6.77 -8.08
C VAL A 249 -3.95 5.45 -7.70
N SER A 250 -3.12 4.89 -8.58
CA SER A 250 -2.35 3.67 -8.34
C SER A 250 -1.41 3.79 -7.14
N GLU A 251 -0.68 4.91 -7.02
CA GLU A 251 0.25 5.16 -5.92
C GLU A 251 -0.48 5.23 -4.56
N LEU A 252 -1.66 5.89 -4.54
CA LEU A 252 -2.43 5.94 -3.30
C LEU A 252 -3.08 4.59 -2.99
N PHE A 253 -3.57 3.85 -3.99
CA PHE A 253 -4.10 2.52 -3.74
C PHE A 253 -3.03 1.54 -3.26
N ASP A 254 -1.82 1.55 -3.81
CA ASP A 254 -0.70 0.77 -3.27
C ASP A 254 -0.45 1.13 -1.79
N PHE A 255 -0.43 2.43 -1.47
CA PHE A 255 -0.33 2.88 -0.07
C PHE A 255 -1.50 2.37 0.79
N VAL A 256 -2.74 2.48 0.33
CA VAL A 256 -3.96 2.03 1.04
C VAL A 256 -3.92 0.53 1.30
N LEU A 257 -3.52 -0.26 0.28
CA LEU A 257 -3.46 -1.72 0.38
C LEU A 257 -2.39 -2.19 1.36
N ARG A 258 -1.18 -1.64 1.26
CA ARG A 258 -0.06 -1.97 2.16
C ARG A 258 -0.25 -1.48 3.60
N ASN A 259 -1.14 -0.51 3.80
CA ASN A 259 -1.45 0.06 5.11
C ASN A 259 -2.78 -0.44 5.69
N ASP A 260 -3.31 -1.53 5.15
CA ASP A 260 -4.49 -2.23 5.66
C ASP A 260 -5.69 -1.27 5.85
N MET A 261 -5.90 -0.37 4.87
CA MET A 261 -6.99 0.60 4.88
C MET A 261 -8.20 0.08 4.10
N ASP A 262 -9.37 0.66 4.37
CA ASP A 262 -10.67 0.21 3.84
C ASP A 262 -10.99 0.76 2.43
N GLY A 263 -10.17 1.66 1.91
CA GLY A 263 -10.34 2.24 0.58
C GLY A 263 -9.83 3.66 0.45
N VAL A 264 -10.33 4.36 -0.56
CA VAL A 264 -9.98 5.75 -0.88
C VAL A 264 -11.23 6.62 -0.90
N ILE A 265 -11.13 7.84 -0.36
CA ILE A 265 -12.14 8.87 -0.51
C ILE A 265 -11.58 10.00 -1.36
N ILE A 266 -12.27 10.31 -2.45
CA ILE A 266 -11.96 11.42 -3.34
C ILE A 266 -12.79 12.63 -2.91
N ASN A 267 -12.14 13.80 -2.79
CA ASN A 267 -12.77 15.07 -2.40
C ASN A 267 -13.60 14.99 -1.10
N PRO A 268 -13.07 14.47 0.03
CA PRO A 268 -13.79 14.51 1.29
C PRO A 268 -14.24 15.96 1.58
N PHE A 269 -15.45 16.09 2.15
CA PHE A 269 -16.07 17.38 2.52
C PHE A 269 -16.58 18.26 1.35
N THR A 270 -16.49 17.79 0.10
CA THR A 270 -17.02 18.50 -1.07
C THR A 270 -17.85 17.56 -1.95
N ASP A 271 -17.42 17.28 -3.17
CA ASP A 271 -18.03 16.28 -4.07
C ASP A 271 -17.45 14.89 -3.73
N GLU A 272 -17.79 14.39 -2.55
CA GLU A 272 -17.22 13.16 -1.99
C GLU A 272 -17.60 11.92 -2.80
N PHE A 273 -16.59 11.09 -3.10
CA PHE A 273 -16.76 9.81 -3.71
C PHE A 273 -15.84 8.77 -3.04
N THR A 274 -16.41 7.69 -2.52
CA THR A 274 -15.68 6.62 -1.84
C THR A 274 -15.50 5.42 -2.77
N ILE A 275 -14.28 4.91 -2.87
CA ILE A 275 -13.95 3.66 -3.53
C ILE A 275 -13.54 2.67 -2.44
N PRO A 276 -14.40 1.70 -2.08
CA PRO A 276 -14.06 0.67 -1.11
C PRO A 276 -12.95 -0.24 -1.62
N ARG A 277 -12.07 -0.70 -0.72
CA ARG A 277 -10.99 -1.65 -1.02
C ARG A 277 -11.47 -2.88 -1.78
N LEU A 278 -12.54 -3.52 -1.32
CA LEU A 278 -13.08 -4.74 -1.93
C LEU A 278 -13.61 -4.49 -3.34
N GLU A 279 -14.25 -3.34 -3.60
CA GLU A 279 -14.74 -3.00 -4.93
C GLU A 279 -13.60 -2.79 -5.91
N PHE A 280 -12.52 -2.14 -5.45
CA PHE A 280 -11.30 -1.95 -6.24
C PHE A 280 -10.63 -3.29 -6.59
N LEU A 281 -10.49 -4.19 -5.61
CA LEU A 281 -9.86 -5.50 -5.81
C LEU A 281 -10.69 -6.46 -6.66
N SER A 282 -12.02 -6.39 -6.58
CA SER A 282 -12.92 -7.25 -7.35
C SER A 282 -12.96 -6.94 -8.85
N GLN A 283 -12.39 -5.79 -9.25
CA GLN A 283 -12.34 -5.37 -10.65
C GLN A 283 -10.95 -5.66 -11.23
N ALA A 284 -10.89 -6.49 -12.26
CA ALA A 284 -9.63 -6.80 -12.97
C ALA A 284 -8.91 -5.52 -13.43
N SER A 285 -9.67 -4.50 -13.88
CA SER A 285 -9.17 -3.18 -14.25
C SER A 285 -8.50 -2.44 -13.10
N GLY A 286 -8.94 -2.64 -11.84
CA GLY A 286 -8.31 -2.06 -10.66
C GLY A 286 -6.93 -2.64 -10.40
N ILE A 287 -6.79 -3.97 -10.53
CA ILE A 287 -5.50 -4.67 -10.38
C ILE A 287 -4.53 -4.26 -11.50
N GLU A 288 -4.99 -4.26 -12.75
CA GLU A 288 -4.20 -3.81 -13.90
C GLU A 288 -3.69 -2.37 -13.70
N LEU A 289 -4.54 -1.48 -13.17
CA LEU A 289 -4.17 -0.10 -12.90
C LEU A 289 -3.01 0.00 -11.91
N ILE A 290 -3.04 -0.75 -10.80
CA ILE A 290 -1.94 -0.77 -9.82
C ILE A 290 -0.65 -1.29 -10.47
N LEU A 291 -0.77 -2.30 -11.33
CA LEU A 291 0.38 -2.95 -11.95
C LEU A 291 0.99 -2.13 -13.08
N GLU A 292 0.16 -1.51 -13.93
CA GLU A 292 0.62 -0.77 -15.11
C GLU A 292 1.20 0.61 -14.76
N ASP A 293 0.75 1.26 -13.69
CA ASP A 293 1.14 2.63 -13.36
C ASP A 293 2.33 2.75 -12.39
N ALA A 294 3.08 1.67 -12.18
CA ALA A 294 4.37 1.71 -11.48
C ALA A 294 5.37 2.74 -12.07
N SER A 295 5.03 3.28 -13.26
CA SER A 295 5.83 4.26 -14.01
C SER A 295 5.87 5.67 -13.40
N PHE A 296 5.09 5.99 -12.35
CA PHE A 296 4.98 7.35 -11.80
C PHE A 296 5.34 7.49 -10.32
N ARG A 297 6.02 6.50 -9.73
CA ARG A 297 6.38 6.46 -8.29
C ARG A 297 7.09 7.70 -7.76
N ASN A 298 7.65 8.54 -8.62
CA ASN A 298 8.38 9.75 -8.22
C ASN A 298 7.48 10.93 -7.82
N CYS A 299 6.17 10.87 -8.03
CA CYS A 299 5.29 11.94 -7.60
C CYS A 299 5.25 12.09 -6.08
N LEU A 300 5.38 10.98 -5.35
CA LEU A 300 5.41 10.97 -3.88
C LEU A 300 6.72 11.50 -3.28
N ASP A 301 7.76 11.74 -4.08
CA ASP A 301 9.03 12.28 -3.61
C ASP A 301 9.00 13.78 -3.34
N TYR A 302 7.94 14.51 -3.75
CA TYR A 302 7.88 15.96 -3.68
C TYR A 302 6.55 16.46 -3.10
N ALA A 303 6.63 17.46 -2.22
CA ALA A 303 5.47 18.19 -1.70
C ALA A 303 5.58 19.68 -2.03
N PHE A 304 4.44 20.34 -2.15
CA PHE A 304 4.31 21.76 -2.49
C PHE A 304 3.79 22.55 -1.29
N LEU A 305 4.30 23.79 -1.13
CA LEU A 305 3.74 24.75 -0.20
C LEU A 305 2.30 25.11 -0.61
N LEU A 306 1.40 25.20 0.37
CA LEU A 306 -0.01 25.58 0.22
C LEU A 306 -0.23 27.05 0.51
#